data_685e337961c2d5e07b52181f25d24e6d
#
_entry.id   685e337961c2d5e07b52181f25d24e6d
#
_cell.length_a   1.000
_cell.length_b   1.000
_cell.length_c   1.000
_cell.angle_alpha   90.00
_cell.angle_beta   90.00
_cell.angle_gamma   90.00
#
_symmetry.space_group_name_H-M   'P 1'
#
loop_
_entity.id
_entity.type
_entity.pdbx_description
1 polymer ?
#
loop_
_entity_poly.entity_id
_entity_poly.type
_entity_poly.pdbx_seq_one_letter_code
_entity_poly.pdbx_strand_id
1 'polypeptide(L)'
;HPRKTIHLVEEEAGTPLLIQTDRGDGEYLAYDIAEAERKTVFLTEKTKMTDASGRKISKASLAEGDLLAAELDEDGKTLISVDYSSNAIRTEEATGLTVNRKKRTLTNKAENLSYSYEKESVFFYDGEEIDAADLAPCDELLLKLVGDTVWSVEVQAYHGYIVVENTDAVKNGKIQLDEAEAVPLTEGMQLAAAEGHHTVTVTGSNIETRKDAVVVEAGEETVYDLSKAQEKMGVIIINANVKDYKLYINGAVAESPAVLPMGEYDLVILKTAIRNGVSM
;
A
#
# COMPACT_ATOMS: atom_id res chain seq x y z
N HIS A 1 -9.89 -58.95 -31.07
CA HIS A 1 -9.52 -58.16 -29.89
C HIS A 1 -10.66 -57.19 -29.60
N PRO A 2 -11.25 -57.21 -28.39
CA PRO A 2 -12.28 -56.23 -28.03
C PRO A 2 -11.60 -54.84 -27.84
N ARG A 3 -12.11 -53.83 -28.57
CA ARG A 3 -11.73 -52.43 -28.32
C ARG A 3 -12.29 -52.02 -26.98
N LYS A 4 -11.43 -51.69 -25.99
CA LYS A 4 -11.81 -50.99 -24.78
C LYS A 4 -12.13 -49.53 -25.18
N THR A 5 -13.36 -49.16 -25.11
CA THR A 5 -13.80 -47.75 -25.18
C THR A 5 -13.56 -47.16 -23.79
N ILE A 6 -12.61 -46.23 -23.67
CA ILE A 6 -12.43 -45.42 -22.46
C ILE A 6 -13.44 -44.26 -22.57
N HIS A 7 -14.47 -44.29 -21.78
CA HIS A 7 -15.29 -43.11 -21.56
C HIS A 7 -14.54 -42.21 -20.60
N LEU A 8 -14.02 -41.09 -21.10
CA LEU A 8 -13.68 -39.96 -20.24
C LEU A 8 -15.01 -39.41 -19.72
N VAL A 9 -15.31 -39.70 -18.47
CA VAL A 9 -16.32 -38.96 -17.73
C VAL A 9 -15.62 -37.67 -17.35
N GLU A 10 -16.05 -36.53 -17.90
CA GLU A 10 -15.78 -35.24 -17.30
C GLU A 10 -16.40 -35.32 -15.90
N GLU A 11 -15.55 -35.35 -14.86
CA GLU A 11 -16.04 -35.07 -13.53
C GLU A 11 -16.60 -33.67 -13.59
N GLU A 12 -17.92 -33.52 -13.38
CA GLU A 12 -18.55 -32.22 -13.23
C GLU A 12 -17.84 -31.51 -12.08
N ALA A 13 -17.14 -30.43 -12.40
CA ALA A 13 -16.52 -29.60 -11.41
C ALA A 13 -17.63 -29.12 -10.46
N GLY A 14 -17.44 -29.36 -9.15
CA GLY A 14 -18.43 -28.92 -8.15
C GLY A 14 -18.73 -27.43 -8.24
N THR A 15 -19.83 -27.00 -7.68
CA THR A 15 -20.23 -25.58 -7.65
C THR A 15 -19.22 -24.75 -6.86
N PRO A 16 -18.66 -23.66 -7.43
CA PRO A 16 -17.75 -22.80 -6.69
C PRO A 16 -18.52 -21.98 -5.64
N LEU A 17 -18.11 -22.15 -4.39
CA LEU A 17 -18.65 -21.46 -3.23
C LEU A 17 -17.57 -20.64 -2.53
N LEU A 18 -17.93 -19.41 -2.15
CA LEU A 18 -17.15 -18.55 -1.26
C LEU A 18 -17.75 -18.62 0.15
N ILE A 19 -16.98 -19.04 1.12
CA ILE A 19 -17.39 -19.03 2.53
C ILE A 19 -17.28 -17.58 3.05
N GLN A 20 -18.43 -17.00 3.43
CA GLN A 20 -18.50 -15.62 3.89
C GLN A 20 -18.52 -15.51 5.42
N THR A 21 -19.19 -16.43 6.11
CA THR A 21 -19.31 -16.38 7.58
C THR A 21 -19.38 -17.77 8.16
N ASP A 22 -18.58 -18.03 9.20
CA ASP A 22 -18.71 -19.21 10.06
C ASP A 22 -19.72 -18.88 11.17
N ARG A 23 -20.83 -19.64 11.22
CA ARG A 23 -21.89 -19.48 12.22
C ARG A 23 -21.75 -20.43 13.39
N GLY A 24 -20.71 -21.26 13.38
CA GLY A 24 -20.49 -22.32 14.35
C GLY A 24 -21.25 -23.60 14.05
N ASP A 25 -20.92 -24.65 14.76
CA ASP A 25 -21.57 -25.99 14.69
C ASP A 25 -21.66 -26.57 13.26
N GLY A 26 -20.71 -26.19 12.37
CA GLY A 26 -20.69 -26.65 11.00
C GLY A 26 -21.66 -25.93 10.07
N GLU A 27 -22.32 -24.86 10.51
CA GLU A 27 -23.17 -23.98 9.70
C GLU A 27 -22.37 -22.82 9.15
N TYR A 28 -22.47 -22.59 7.84
CA TYR A 28 -21.79 -21.49 7.14
C TYR A 28 -22.74 -20.71 6.26
N LEU A 29 -22.54 -19.39 6.19
CA LEU A 29 -23.08 -18.57 5.11
C LEU A 29 -22.08 -18.60 3.96
N ALA A 30 -22.52 -19.08 2.81
CA ALA A 30 -21.73 -19.14 1.59
C ALA A 30 -22.37 -18.31 0.48
N TYR A 31 -21.55 -17.83 -0.45
CA TYR A 31 -22.00 -17.24 -1.70
C TYR A 31 -21.78 -18.24 -2.83
N ASP A 32 -22.87 -18.68 -3.47
CA ASP A 32 -22.84 -19.53 -4.66
C ASP A 32 -22.53 -18.64 -5.87
N ILE A 33 -21.35 -18.84 -6.44
CA ILE A 33 -20.86 -18.01 -7.54
C ILE A 33 -21.61 -18.28 -8.84
N ALA A 34 -22.02 -19.52 -9.05
CA ALA A 34 -22.74 -19.91 -10.26
C ALA A 34 -24.18 -19.38 -10.29
N GLU A 35 -24.87 -19.45 -9.14
CA GLU A 35 -26.25 -19.01 -8.98
C GLU A 35 -26.37 -17.53 -8.59
N ALA A 36 -25.25 -16.89 -8.24
CA ALA A 36 -25.15 -15.51 -7.75
C ALA A 36 -26.05 -15.24 -6.54
N GLU A 37 -26.09 -16.17 -5.58
CA GLU A 37 -26.93 -16.08 -4.38
C GLU A 37 -26.21 -16.52 -3.11
N ARG A 38 -26.69 -15.99 -1.98
CA ARG A 38 -26.25 -16.43 -0.66
C ARG A 38 -27.09 -17.61 -0.21
N LYS A 39 -26.43 -18.64 0.30
CA LYS A 39 -27.07 -19.82 0.89
C LYS A 39 -26.41 -20.26 2.17
N THR A 40 -27.19 -20.87 3.04
CA THR A 40 -26.64 -21.55 4.22
C THR A 40 -26.22 -22.95 3.82
N VAL A 41 -24.98 -23.33 4.15
CA VAL A 41 -24.46 -24.68 3.91
C VAL A 41 -24.00 -25.32 5.20
N PHE A 42 -24.06 -26.65 5.26
CA PHE A 42 -23.72 -27.44 6.44
C PHE A 42 -22.58 -28.40 6.12
N LEU A 43 -21.49 -28.26 6.89
CA LEU A 43 -20.37 -29.19 6.92
C LEU A 43 -20.70 -30.28 7.98
N THR A 44 -20.57 -31.52 7.58
CA THR A 44 -20.83 -32.67 8.47
C THR A 44 -19.62 -33.60 8.53
N GLU A 45 -19.59 -34.52 9.49
CA GLU A 45 -18.54 -35.55 9.58
C GLU A 45 -18.49 -36.48 8.35
N LYS A 46 -19.56 -36.52 7.55
CA LYS A 46 -19.64 -37.30 6.30
C LYS A 46 -19.13 -36.57 5.07
N THR A 47 -18.93 -35.28 5.17
CA THR A 47 -18.44 -34.45 4.04
C THR A 47 -17.04 -34.91 3.66
N LYS A 48 -16.86 -35.25 2.39
CA LYS A 48 -15.54 -35.61 1.82
C LYS A 48 -14.78 -34.34 1.50
N MET A 49 -13.53 -34.24 1.91
CA MET A 49 -12.72 -33.05 1.67
C MET A 49 -11.40 -33.40 0.98
N THR A 50 -11.00 -32.54 0.05
CA THR A 50 -9.77 -32.63 -0.70
C THR A 50 -9.01 -31.30 -0.59
N ASP A 51 -7.71 -31.34 -0.24
CA ASP A 51 -6.85 -30.16 -0.16
C ASP A 51 -6.45 -29.65 -1.56
N ALA A 52 -5.79 -28.49 -1.60
CA ALA A 52 -5.33 -27.88 -2.84
C ALA A 52 -4.33 -28.76 -3.65
N SER A 53 -3.75 -29.80 -3.05
CA SER A 53 -2.88 -30.78 -3.74
C SER A 53 -3.63 -32.05 -4.19
N GLY A 54 -4.94 -32.10 -4.02
CA GLY A 54 -5.79 -33.23 -4.39
C GLY A 54 -5.76 -34.40 -3.40
N ARG A 55 -5.24 -34.19 -2.18
CA ARG A 55 -5.20 -35.22 -1.13
C ARG A 55 -6.45 -35.15 -0.27
N LYS A 56 -6.96 -36.32 0.09
CA LYS A 56 -8.07 -36.40 1.06
C LYS A 56 -7.62 -35.90 2.42
N ILE A 57 -8.42 -35.04 3.01
CA ILE A 57 -8.20 -34.48 4.34
C ILE A 57 -9.42 -34.69 5.22
N SER A 58 -9.20 -34.60 6.52
CA SER A 58 -10.27 -34.46 7.52
C SER A 58 -10.11 -33.07 8.12
N LYS A 59 -11.09 -32.21 7.89
CA LYS A 59 -11.10 -30.83 8.39
C LYS A 59 -12.38 -30.63 9.21
N ALA A 60 -12.25 -30.09 10.40
CA ALA A 60 -13.38 -29.88 11.29
C ALA A 60 -14.19 -28.63 10.97
N SER A 61 -13.59 -27.65 10.24
CA SER A 61 -14.21 -26.38 9.90
C SER A 61 -13.69 -25.84 8.57
N LEU A 62 -14.48 -25.01 7.92
CA LEU A 62 -14.07 -24.13 6.83
C LEU A 62 -13.66 -22.78 7.42
N ALA A 63 -12.88 -22.00 6.69
CA ALA A 63 -12.53 -20.64 7.09
C ALA A 63 -13.31 -19.61 6.27
N GLU A 64 -13.58 -18.46 6.86
CA GLU A 64 -14.07 -17.31 6.11
C GLU A 64 -13.04 -16.93 5.03
N GLY A 65 -13.50 -16.59 3.84
CA GLY A 65 -12.64 -16.39 2.67
C GLY A 65 -12.18 -17.66 1.96
N ASP A 66 -12.56 -18.86 2.43
CA ASP A 66 -12.33 -20.09 1.67
C ASP A 66 -13.14 -20.05 0.36
N LEU A 67 -12.45 -20.28 -0.74
CA LEU A 67 -13.03 -20.49 -2.07
C LEU A 67 -12.83 -21.97 -2.42
N LEU A 68 -13.92 -22.68 -2.66
CA LEU A 68 -13.90 -24.13 -2.84
C LEU A 68 -14.96 -24.58 -3.86
N ALA A 69 -14.74 -25.72 -4.48
CA ALA A 69 -15.77 -26.39 -5.26
C ALA A 69 -16.52 -27.37 -4.36
N ALA A 70 -17.85 -27.29 -4.37
CA ALA A 70 -18.70 -28.10 -3.53
C ALA A 70 -19.70 -28.91 -4.32
N GLU A 71 -20.00 -30.11 -3.83
CA GLU A 71 -21.16 -30.89 -4.19
C GLU A 71 -22.16 -30.84 -3.01
N LEU A 72 -23.38 -30.42 -3.30
CA LEU A 72 -24.45 -30.32 -2.31
C LEU A 72 -25.41 -31.49 -2.46
N ASP A 73 -26.03 -31.89 -1.35
CA ASP A 73 -27.10 -32.90 -1.32
C ASP A 73 -28.37 -32.35 -2.02
N GLU A 74 -29.34 -33.19 -2.27
CA GLU A 74 -30.63 -32.87 -2.87
C GLU A 74 -31.37 -31.72 -2.15
N ASP A 75 -31.08 -31.48 -0.89
CA ASP A 75 -31.59 -30.36 -0.11
C ASP A 75 -30.95 -29.00 -0.51
N GLY A 76 -29.85 -29.03 -1.29
CA GLY A 76 -29.09 -27.86 -1.69
C GLY A 76 -28.35 -27.15 -0.57
N LYS A 77 -28.19 -27.80 0.59
CA LYS A 77 -27.58 -27.20 1.81
C LYS A 77 -26.49 -28.05 2.42
N THR A 78 -26.62 -29.38 2.41
CA THR A 78 -25.63 -30.24 3.03
C THR A 78 -24.46 -30.50 2.10
N LEU A 79 -23.23 -30.22 2.54
CA LEU A 79 -22.02 -30.47 1.77
C LEU A 79 -21.71 -31.96 1.70
N ILE A 80 -21.82 -32.57 0.52
CA ILE A 80 -21.38 -33.95 0.26
C ILE A 80 -19.86 -33.97 0.10
N SER A 81 -19.32 -33.04 -0.72
CA SER A 81 -17.89 -32.90 -0.95
C SER A 81 -17.46 -31.46 -1.01
N VAL A 82 -16.19 -31.23 -0.63
CA VAL A 82 -15.48 -29.95 -0.71
C VAL A 82 -14.12 -30.21 -1.35
N ASP A 83 -13.83 -29.52 -2.43
CA ASP A 83 -12.59 -29.67 -3.19
C ASP A 83 -11.89 -28.33 -3.37
N TYR A 84 -10.71 -28.19 -2.76
CA TYR A 84 -9.84 -27.05 -2.91
C TYR A 84 -8.89 -27.17 -4.14
N SER A 85 -8.81 -28.35 -4.75
CA SER A 85 -7.96 -28.62 -5.92
C SER A 85 -8.66 -28.48 -7.25
N SER A 86 -9.95 -28.06 -7.24
CA SER A 86 -10.76 -27.95 -8.46
C SER A 86 -10.14 -26.97 -9.46
N ASN A 87 -10.07 -27.37 -10.72
CA ASN A 87 -9.62 -26.51 -11.82
C ASN A 87 -10.52 -25.27 -12.05
N ALA A 88 -11.70 -25.23 -11.43
CA ALA A 88 -12.56 -24.06 -11.44
C ALA A 88 -12.02 -22.91 -10.58
N ILE A 89 -11.09 -23.21 -9.66
CA ILE A 89 -10.51 -22.27 -8.73
C ILE A 89 -9.03 -22.11 -9.04
N ARG A 90 -8.60 -20.85 -9.18
CA ARG A 90 -7.21 -20.48 -9.38
C ARG A 90 -6.71 -19.68 -8.20
N THR A 91 -5.51 -19.96 -7.73
CA THR A 91 -4.84 -19.20 -6.67
C THR A 91 -3.59 -18.57 -7.24
N GLU A 92 -3.40 -17.27 -7.02
CA GLU A 92 -2.26 -16.49 -7.52
C GLU A 92 -1.69 -15.61 -6.42
N GLU A 93 -0.38 -15.53 -6.36
CA GLU A 93 0.34 -14.52 -5.57
C GLU A 93 0.50 -13.26 -6.42
N ALA A 94 0.26 -12.10 -5.84
CA ALA A 94 0.33 -10.82 -6.53
C ALA A 94 0.82 -9.70 -5.62
N THR A 95 1.56 -8.76 -6.21
CA THR A 95 1.96 -7.50 -5.59
C THR A 95 1.86 -6.37 -6.61
N GLY A 96 2.03 -5.11 -6.20
CA GLY A 96 1.94 -3.97 -7.13
C GLY A 96 0.50 -3.65 -7.56
N LEU A 97 -0.51 -4.20 -6.89
CA LEU A 97 -1.90 -4.03 -7.27
C LEU A 97 -2.47 -2.72 -6.72
N THR A 98 -3.03 -1.92 -7.60
CA THR A 98 -3.78 -0.70 -7.27
C THR A 98 -5.27 -0.98 -7.33
N VAL A 99 -6.01 -0.60 -6.28
CA VAL A 99 -7.45 -0.80 -6.17
C VAL A 99 -8.22 0.34 -6.83
N ASN A 100 -9.19 0.00 -7.69
CA ASN A 100 -10.21 0.93 -8.18
C ASN A 100 -11.58 0.49 -7.70
N ARG A 101 -12.05 1.07 -6.59
CA ARG A 101 -13.35 0.73 -5.96
C ARG A 101 -14.55 0.97 -6.87
N LYS A 102 -14.53 2.04 -7.68
CA LYS A 102 -15.65 2.38 -8.57
C LYS A 102 -15.82 1.36 -9.69
N LYS A 103 -14.71 0.85 -10.20
CA LYS A 103 -14.69 -0.17 -11.25
C LYS A 103 -14.62 -1.59 -10.69
N ARG A 104 -14.37 -1.74 -9.40
CA ARG A 104 -14.09 -3.01 -8.74
C ARG A 104 -12.99 -3.79 -9.48
N THR A 105 -11.83 -3.16 -9.62
CA THR A 105 -10.66 -3.76 -10.25
C THR A 105 -9.41 -3.62 -9.41
N LEU A 106 -8.56 -4.62 -9.49
CA LEU A 106 -7.19 -4.66 -8.99
C LEU A 106 -6.26 -4.66 -10.18
N THR A 107 -5.35 -3.68 -10.30
CA THR A 107 -4.51 -3.54 -11.49
C THR A 107 -3.04 -3.34 -11.13
N ASN A 108 -2.16 -4.10 -11.79
CA ASN A 108 -0.73 -3.84 -11.83
C ASN A 108 -0.36 -3.38 -13.24
N LYS A 109 -0.12 -2.07 -13.40
CA LYS A 109 0.19 -1.48 -14.71
C LYS A 109 1.57 -1.89 -15.23
N ALA A 110 2.53 -2.13 -14.33
CA ALA A 110 3.88 -2.52 -14.71
C ALA A 110 3.92 -3.90 -15.36
N GLU A 111 3.07 -4.81 -14.89
CA GLU A 111 2.96 -6.17 -15.39
C GLU A 111 1.79 -6.38 -16.37
N ASN A 112 1.02 -5.32 -16.62
CA ASN A 112 -0.19 -5.35 -17.43
C ASN A 112 -1.23 -6.37 -16.94
N LEU A 113 -1.36 -6.50 -15.61
CA LEU A 113 -2.35 -7.35 -14.96
C LEU A 113 -3.58 -6.56 -14.57
N SER A 114 -4.75 -7.18 -14.72
CA SER A 114 -6.03 -6.61 -14.32
C SER A 114 -6.99 -7.71 -13.92
N TYR A 115 -7.51 -7.60 -12.69
CA TYR A 115 -8.51 -8.50 -12.13
C TYR A 115 -9.77 -7.72 -11.81
N SER A 116 -10.94 -8.33 -12.01
CA SER A 116 -12.19 -7.82 -11.46
C SER A 116 -12.46 -8.44 -10.08
N TYR A 117 -13.24 -7.76 -9.26
CA TYR A 117 -13.83 -8.33 -8.05
C TYR A 117 -15.27 -7.88 -7.92
N GLU A 118 -16.08 -8.64 -7.19
CA GLU A 118 -17.49 -8.37 -7.01
C GLU A 118 -17.77 -7.72 -5.65
N LYS A 119 -19.01 -7.31 -5.46
CA LYS A 119 -19.47 -6.75 -4.18
C LYS A 119 -19.36 -7.76 -3.05
N GLU A 120 -19.52 -9.03 -3.36
CA GLU A 120 -19.49 -10.15 -2.45
C GLU A 120 -18.09 -10.71 -2.22
N SER A 121 -17.09 -10.21 -2.96
CA SER A 121 -15.68 -10.56 -2.73
C SER A 121 -15.22 -10.07 -1.37
N VAL A 122 -14.38 -10.87 -0.73
CA VAL A 122 -13.91 -10.64 0.64
C VAL A 122 -12.41 -10.42 0.66
N PHE A 123 -11.95 -9.60 1.60
CA PHE A 123 -10.55 -9.23 1.77
C PHE A 123 -10.18 -9.44 3.23
N PHE A 124 -9.07 -10.13 3.50
CA PHE A 124 -8.64 -10.46 4.85
C PHE A 124 -7.18 -10.10 5.10
N TYR A 125 -6.90 -9.66 6.31
CA TYR A 125 -5.57 -9.55 6.86
C TYR A 125 -5.57 -10.11 8.29
N ASP A 126 -4.66 -11.03 8.59
CA ASP A 126 -4.52 -11.71 9.90
C ASP A 126 -5.84 -12.28 10.45
N GLY A 127 -6.68 -12.81 9.55
CA GLY A 127 -7.98 -13.41 9.89
C GLY A 127 -9.13 -12.42 10.09
N GLU A 128 -8.88 -11.12 10.01
CA GLU A 128 -9.90 -10.07 10.10
C GLU A 128 -10.27 -9.57 8.70
N GLU A 129 -11.58 -9.32 8.49
CA GLU A 129 -12.05 -8.73 7.23
C GLU A 129 -11.67 -7.25 7.15
N ILE A 130 -11.10 -6.84 6.02
CA ILE A 130 -10.70 -5.46 5.72
C ILE A 130 -11.44 -4.94 4.48
N ASP A 131 -11.49 -3.61 4.28
CA ASP A 131 -11.99 -3.03 3.04
C ASP A 131 -10.91 -3.11 1.94
N ALA A 132 -11.32 -3.33 0.70
CA ALA A 132 -10.39 -3.28 -0.44
C ALA A 132 -9.61 -1.95 -0.52
N ALA A 133 -10.15 -0.86 0.03
CA ALA A 133 -9.48 0.44 0.09
C ALA A 133 -8.28 0.47 1.04
N ASP A 134 -8.21 -0.47 1.97
CA ASP A 134 -7.10 -0.58 2.92
C ASP A 134 -5.86 -1.24 2.31
N LEU A 135 -5.96 -1.74 1.06
CA LEU A 135 -4.83 -2.31 0.35
C LEU A 135 -3.92 -1.23 -0.24
N ALA A 136 -2.62 -1.44 -0.13
CA ALA A 136 -1.60 -0.64 -0.79
C ALA A 136 -0.87 -1.43 -1.89
N PRO A 137 -0.28 -0.76 -2.89
CA PRO A 137 0.44 -1.45 -3.96
C PRO A 137 1.65 -2.28 -3.48
N CYS A 138 2.19 -1.98 -2.31
CA CYS A 138 3.31 -2.72 -1.71
C CYS A 138 2.88 -3.96 -0.93
N ASP A 139 1.58 -4.22 -0.78
CA ASP A 139 1.09 -5.44 -0.13
C ASP A 139 1.38 -6.67 -0.97
N GLU A 140 1.67 -7.79 -0.30
CA GLU A 140 1.73 -9.11 -0.92
C GLU A 140 0.40 -9.82 -0.71
N LEU A 141 -0.25 -10.20 -1.80
CA LEU A 141 -1.61 -10.71 -1.79
C LEU A 141 -1.67 -12.14 -2.32
N LEU A 142 -2.48 -12.97 -1.68
CA LEU A 142 -2.93 -14.24 -2.21
C LEU A 142 -4.35 -14.07 -2.75
N LEU A 143 -4.51 -14.17 -4.06
CA LEU A 143 -5.78 -14.03 -4.76
C LEU A 143 -6.39 -15.41 -5.01
N LYS A 144 -7.67 -15.57 -4.70
CA LYS A 144 -8.46 -16.76 -5.05
C LYS A 144 -9.51 -16.36 -6.08
N LEU A 145 -9.49 -17.01 -7.27
CA LEU A 145 -10.26 -16.59 -8.43
C LEU A 145 -11.15 -17.72 -8.97
N VAL A 146 -12.27 -17.31 -9.55
CA VAL A 146 -13.06 -18.12 -10.51
C VAL A 146 -13.10 -17.37 -11.82
N GLY A 147 -12.57 -17.97 -12.88
CA GLY A 147 -12.30 -17.24 -14.13
C GLY A 147 -11.30 -16.10 -13.89
N ASP A 148 -11.66 -14.88 -14.30
CA ASP A 148 -10.85 -13.67 -14.10
C ASP A 148 -11.36 -12.79 -12.95
N THR A 149 -12.30 -13.31 -12.15
CA THR A 149 -12.87 -12.60 -11.01
C THR A 149 -12.23 -13.07 -9.70
N VAL A 150 -11.69 -12.15 -8.93
CA VAL A 150 -11.16 -12.37 -7.57
C VAL A 150 -12.34 -12.40 -6.60
N TRP A 151 -12.48 -13.49 -5.87
CA TRP A 151 -13.53 -13.67 -4.87
C TRP A 151 -13.04 -13.58 -3.44
N SER A 152 -11.76 -13.91 -3.23
CA SER A 152 -11.15 -13.80 -1.92
C SER A 152 -9.73 -13.29 -2.07
N VAL A 153 -9.33 -12.35 -1.22
CA VAL A 153 -7.98 -11.81 -1.12
C VAL A 153 -7.51 -12.01 0.31
N GLU A 154 -6.36 -12.62 0.48
CA GLU A 154 -5.66 -12.73 1.75
C GLU A 154 -4.35 -11.96 1.67
N VAL A 155 -4.17 -10.99 2.56
CA VAL A 155 -2.94 -10.21 2.63
C VAL A 155 -1.89 -11.02 3.37
N GLN A 156 -0.79 -11.37 2.69
CA GLN A 156 0.32 -12.17 3.22
C GLN A 156 1.37 -11.28 3.89
N ALA A 157 1.61 -10.09 3.34
CA ALA A 157 2.44 -9.06 3.93
C ALA A 157 1.73 -7.70 3.79
N TYR A 158 1.47 -7.06 4.92
CA TYR A 158 0.73 -5.81 4.99
C TYR A 158 1.67 -4.63 5.12
N HIS A 159 1.30 -3.50 4.58
CA HIS A 159 2.06 -2.27 4.67
C HIS A 159 1.92 -1.58 6.03
N GLY A 160 2.85 -0.67 6.32
CA GLY A 160 2.70 0.40 7.29
C GLY A 160 2.77 1.76 6.60
N TYR A 161 2.78 2.83 7.38
CA TYR A 161 2.80 4.19 6.86
C TYR A 161 3.99 4.99 7.38
N ILE A 162 4.63 5.76 6.49
CA ILE A 162 5.55 6.83 6.86
C ILE A 162 4.76 8.13 6.83
N VAL A 163 4.52 8.70 8.01
CA VAL A 163 3.80 9.97 8.17
C VAL A 163 4.81 11.11 8.18
N VAL A 164 4.74 11.99 7.19
CA VAL A 164 5.68 13.09 7.02
C VAL A 164 5.17 14.33 7.71
N GLU A 165 5.91 14.78 8.72
CA GLU A 165 5.58 15.96 9.51
C GLU A 165 6.47 17.16 9.18
N ASN A 166 5.97 18.38 9.48
CA ASN A 166 6.67 19.65 9.28
C ASN A 166 7.15 19.87 7.84
N THR A 167 6.32 19.52 6.87
CA THR A 167 6.62 19.64 5.43
C THR A 167 6.86 21.09 4.99
N ASP A 168 6.33 22.08 5.71
CA ASP A 168 6.52 23.52 5.50
C ASP A 168 7.94 23.99 5.80
N ALA A 169 8.71 23.23 6.59
CA ALA A 169 10.14 23.49 6.82
C ALA A 169 10.99 23.35 5.54
N VAL A 170 10.48 22.66 4.50
CA VAL A 170 11.21 22.35 3.28
C VAL A 170 10.57 23.04 2.08
N LYS A 171 11.25 24.08 1.52
CA LYS A 171 10.77 24.81 0.36
C LYS A 171 10.99 24.04 -0.93
N ASN A 172 9.98 24.01 -1.81
CA ASN A 172 10.00 23.25 -3.06
C ASN A 172 10.46 21.80 -2.86
N GLY A 173 10.00 21.22 -1.74
CA GLY A 173 10.43 19.90 -1.26
C GLY A 173 9.91 18.76 -2.13
N LYS A 174 10.75 17.74 -2.25
CA LYS A 174 10.39 16.44 -2.81
C LYS A 174 10.85 15.34 -1.87
N ILE A 175 10.10 14.28 -1.83
CA ILE A 175 10.41 13.06 -1.07
C ILE A 175 10.46 11.86 -2.01
N GLN A 176 11.39 10.98 -1.77
CA GLN A 176 11.58 9.72 -2.46
C GLN A 176 11.70 8.59 -1.44
N LEU A 177 10.94 7.55 -1.64
CA LEU A 177 11.03 6.30 -0.88
C LEU A 177 11.81 5.29 -1.72
N ASP A 178 12.91 4.79 -1.19
CA ASP A 178 13.83 3.87 -1.85
C ASP A 178 14.23 4.37 -3.26
N GLU A 179 13.94 3.55 -4.29
CA GLU A 179 14.23 3.87 -5.70
C GLU A 179 12.98 4.37 -6.46
N ALA A 180 11.86 4.61 -5.77
CA ALA A 180 10.65 5.13 -6.39
C ALA A 180 10.85 6.54 -6.96
N GLU A 181 9.94 7.01 -7.80
CA GLU A 181 9.97 8.39 -8.30
C GLU A 181 9.75 9.40 -7.16
N ALA A 182 10.57 10.46 -7.14
CA ALA A 182 10.44 11.51 -6.15
C ALA A 182 9.15 12.33 -6.39
N VAL A 183 8.32 12.44 -5.37
CA VAL A 183 7.06 13.18 -5.39
C VAL A 183 7.14 14.48 -4.59
N PRO A 184 6.36 15.52 -4.92
CA PRO A 184 6.32 16.76 -4.15
C PRO A 184 5.86 16.50 -2.72
N LEU A 185 6.48 17.19 -1.74
CA LEU A 185 6.01 17.22 -0.36
C LEU A 185 4.66 17.94 -0.27
N THR A 186 3.71 17.35 0.45
CA THR A 186 2.40 17.93 0.74
C THR A 186 2.09 17.80 2.22
N GLU A 187 1.33 18.73 2.77
CA GLU A 187 0.87 18.68 4.15
C GLU A 187 0.05 17.40 4.40
N GLY A 188 0.32 16.74 5.53
CA GLY A 188 -0.37 15.50 5.91
C GLY A 188 -0.04 14.29 5.03
N MET A 189 1.09 14.33 4.30
CA MET A 189 1.51 13.23 3.43
C MET A 189 1.78 11.96 4.23
N GLN A 190 1.22 10.85 3.74
CA GLN A 190 1.50 9.50 4.20
C GLN A 190 1.98 8.65 3.02
N LEU A 191 3.04 7.90 3.24
CA LEU A 191 3.60 6.97 2.24
C LEU A 191 3.40 5.55 2.76
N ALA A 192 2.63 4.75 2.05
CA ALA A 192 2.55 3.33 2.32
C ALA A 192 3.85 2.65 1.91
N ALA A 193 4.39 1.81 2.77
CA ALA A 193 5.60 1.04 2.54
C ALA A 193 5.45 -0.38 3.10
N ALA A 194 6.08 -1.36 2.48
CA ALA A 194 6.13 -2.71 3.02
C ALA A 194 6.80 -2.72 4.41
N GLU A 195 6.53 -3.74 5.20
CA GLU A 195 7.26 -3.93 6.45
C GLU A 195 8.76 -4.10 6.19
N GLY A 196 9.61 -3.41 6.96
CA GLY A 196 11.05 -3.54 6.86
C GLY A 196 11.82 -2.23 6.88
N HIS A 197 13.04 -2.29 6.34
CA HIS A 197 13.95 -1.16 6.26
C HIS A 197 13.80 -0.43 4.92
N HIS A 198 13.58 0.87 4.99
CA HIS A 198 13.43 1.73 3.83
C HIS A 198 14.41 2.90 3.90
N THR A 199 14.68 3.51 2.76
CA THR A 199 15.45 4.74 2.66
C THR A 199 14.54 5.88 2.23
N VAL A 200 14.44 6.91 3.05
CA VAL A 200 13.74 8.15 2.71
C VAL A 200 14.76 9.20 2.30
N THR A 201 14.61 9.75 1.09
CA THR A 201 15.43 10.85 0.59
C THR A 201 14.57 12.08 0.41
N VAL A 202 14.95 13.19 1.07
CA VAL A 202 14.26 14.48 0.94
C VAL A 202 15.19 15.51 0.38
N THR A 203 14.70 16.25 -0.61
CA THR A 203 15.39 17.37 -1.25
C THR A 203 14.54 18.62 -1.17
N GLY A 204 15.18 19.79 -1.09
CA GLY A 204 14.53 21.09 -1.06
C GLY A 204 15.46 22.20 -1.47
N SER A 205 14.92 23.39 -1.76
CA SER A 205 15.73 24.55 -2.15
C SER A 205 16.48 25.16 -0.97
N ASN A 206 15.99 25.00 0.26
CA ASN A 206 16.53 25.60 1.48
C ASN A 206 17.23 24.61 2.42
N ILE A 207 17.29 23.33 2.09
CA ILE A 207 17.91 22.30 2.90
C ILE A 207 18.99 21.54 2.12
N GLU A 208 19.95 20.97 2.84
CA GLU A 208 20.83 19.93 2.31
C GLU A 208 20.01 18.67 2.02
N THR A 209 20.40 17.88 1.00
CA THR A 209 19.75 16.60 0.72
C THR A 209 19.86 15.72 1.95
N ARG A 210 18.71 15.32 2.48
CA ARG A 210 18.61 14.44 3.65
C ARG A 210 18.28 13.02 3.18
N LYS A 211 19.05 12.04 3.69
CA LYS A 211 18.84 10.63 3.38
C LYS A 211 18.93 9.83 4.66
N ASP A 212 17.82 9.22 5.06
CA ASP A 212 17.71 8.47 6.30
C ASP A 212 17.19 7.05 6.06
N ALA A 213 17.63 6.12 6.91
CA ALA A 213 17.00 4.82 7.02
C ALA A 213 15.80 4.92 7.97
N VAL A 214 14.68 4.35 7.57
CA VAL A 214 13.43 4.29 8.33
C VAL A 214 12.99 2.84 8.41
N VAL A 215 12.48 2.43 9.57
CA VAL A 215 11.89 1.10 9.78
C VAL A 215 10.38 1.26 9.79
N VAL A 216 9.70 0.44 8.99
CA VAL A 216 8.24 0.38 8.89
C VAL A 216 7.76 -0.93 9.48
N GLU A 217 6.77 -0.89 10.34
CA GLU A 217 6.08 -2.05 10.90
C GLU A 217 4.68 -2.17 10.28
N ALA A 218 4.23 -3.40 10.03
CA ALA A 218 2.93 -3.67 9.41
C ALA A 218 1.78 -3.05 10.22
N GLY A 219 0.91 -2.29 9.56
CA GLY A 219 -0.25 -1.63 10.19
C GLY A 219 0.08 -0.42 11.06
N GLU A 220 1.36 -0.06 11.23
CA GLU A 220 1.79 1.00 12.13
C GLU A 220 2.19 2.28 11.37
N GLU A 221 2.19 3.41 12.09
CA GLU A 221 2.66 4.69 11.58
C GLU A 221 4.07 5.00 12.10
N THR A 222 4.99 5.28 11.19
CA THR A 222 6.33 5.76 11.50
C THR A 222 6.44 7.24 11.15
N VAL A 223 6.67 8.10 12.16
CA VAL A 223 6.78 9.55 11.95
C VAL A 223 8.14 9.91 11.38
N TYR A 224 8.15 10.66 10.27
CA TYR A 224 9.32 11.26 9.65
C TYR A 224 9.26 12.79 9.74
N ASP A 225 9.95 13.33 10.74
CA ASP A 225 9.94 14.76 11.09
C ASP A 225 10.98 15.55 10.29
N LEU A 226 10.52 16.52 9.50
CA LEU A 226 11.35 17.41 8.68
C LEU A 226 11.83 18.65 9.40
N SER A 227 11.41 18.95 10.64
CA SER A 227 11.90 20.08 11.42
C SER A 227 13.40 20.01 11.72
N LYS A 228 13.98 18.80 11.63
CA LYS A 228 15.42 18.52 11.86
C LYS A 228 16.25 18.54 10.58
N ALA A 229 15.67 18.93 9.43
CA ALA A 229 16.40 19.03 8.18
C ALA A 229 17.50 20.12 8.29
N GLN A 230 18.71 19.78 7.85
CA GLN A 230 19.84 20.72 7.89
C GLN A 230 19.64 21.81 6.84
N GLU A 231 19.66 23.07 7.29
CA GLU A 231 19.55 24.20 6.38
C GLU A 231 20.75 24.30 5.42
N LYS A 232 20.49 24.58 4.18
CA LYS A 232 21.52 24.85 3.18
C LYS A 232 22.02 26.27 3.33
N MET A 233 23.33 26.44 3.50
CA MET A 233 23.95 27.74 3.72
C MET A 233 24.43 28.35 2.40
N GLY A 234 24.28 29.67 2.27
CA GLY A 234 24.82 30.49 1.20
C GLY A 234 25.81 31.54 1.72
N VAL A 235 26.58 32.11 0.84
CA VAL A 235 27.51 33.21 1.19
C VAL A 235 27.14 34.45 0.38
N ILE A 236 26.88 35.56 1.08
CA ILE A 236 26.66 36.86 0.50
C ILE A 236 27.99 37.64 0.53
N ILE A 237 28.51 38.00 -0.63
CA ILE A 237 29.73 38.81 -0.76
C ILE A 237 29.33 40.16 -1.37
N ILE A 238 29.59 41.25 -0.65
CA ILE A 238 29.34 42.61 -1.12
C ILE A 238 30.65 43.25 -1.60
N ASN A 239 30.73 43.58 -2.88
CA ASN A 239 31.80 44.33 -3.46
C ASN A 239 31.34 45.80 -3.65
N ALA A 240 31.56 46.63 -2.63
CA ALA A 240 31.21 48.03 -2.69
C ALA A 240 32.40 48.88 -3.23
N ASN A 241 32.10 49.79 -4.11
CA ASN A 241 33.09 50.79 -4.64
C ASN A 241 33.28 51.99 -3.70
N VAL A 242 32.69 51.93 -2.51
CA VAL A 242 32.82 52.98 -1.47
C VAL A 242 33.52 52.39 -0.25
N LYS A 243 34.39 53.18 0.34
CA LYS A 243 34.98 52.89 1.66
C LYS A 243 34.00 53.38 2.74
N ASP A 244 34.01 52.79 3.89
CA ASP A 244 33.20 53.20 5.05
C ASP A 244 31.68 53.09 4.80
N TYR A 245 31.21 51.89 4.53
CA TYR A 245 29.79 51.55 4.47
C TYR A 245 29.37 50.66 5.63
N LYS A 246 28.09 50.70 5.94
CA LYS A 246 27.41 49.72 6.80
C LYS A 246 26.48 48.87 5.99
N LEU A 247 26.61 47.53 6.12
CA LEU A 247 25.73 46.58 5.51
C LEU A 247 24.64 46.21 6.52
N TYR A 248 23.41 46.16 6.07
CA TYR A 248 22.28 45.62 6.81
C TYR A 248 21.66 44.49 5.98
N ILE A 249 21.37 43.37 6.67
CA ILE A 249 20.67 42.24 6.10
C ILE A 249 19.43 42.05 6.93
N ASN A 250 18.24 42.14 6.34
CA ASN A 250 16.96 42.13 7.02
C ASN A 250 16.89 43.14 8.19
N GLY A 251 17.48 44.31 8.02
CA GLY A 251 17.51 45.36 9.05
C GLY A 251 18.56 45.18 10.16
N ALA A 252 19.27 44.08 10.21
CA ALA A 252 20.37 43.87 11.16
C ALA A 252 21.74 44.20 10.54
N VAL A 253 22.65 44.80 11.33
CA VAL A 253 24.03 45.06 10.89
C VAL A 253 24.74 43.74 10.59
N ALA A 254 25.39 43.66 9.45
CA ALA A 254 26.15 42.50 9.00
C ALA A 254 27.52 42.88 8.43
N GLU A 255 28.39 41.90 8.33
CA GLU A 255 29.70 42.01 7.69
C GLU A 255 29.72 41.20 6.39
N SER A 256 30.58 41.60 5.44
CA SER A 256 30.80 40.84 4.20
C SER A 256 32.18 40.16 4.25
N PRO A 257 32.29 38.85 3.97
CA PRO A 257 31.22 37.92 3.59
C PRO A 257 30.29 37.51 4.75
N ALA A 258 28.98 37.37 4.46
CA ALA A 258 27.99 36.87 5.40
C ALA A 258 27.57 35.45 4.99
N VAL A 259 27.60 34.51 5.92
CA VAL A 259 27.10 33.13 5.73
C VAL A 259 25.70 33.04 6.33
N LEU A 260 24.72 32.70 5.52
CA LEU A 260 23.31 32.71 5.90
C LEU A 260 22.58 31.50 5.31
N PRO A 261 21.48 31.05 5.90
CA PRO A 261 20.62 30.05 5.27
C PRO A 261 20.18 30.49 3.86
N MET A 262 20.00 29.54 2.95
CA MET A 262 19.47 29.84 1.61
C MET A 262 18.07 30.44 1.69
N GLY A 263 17.88 31.64 1.14
CA GLY A 263 16.62 32.38 1.22
C GLY A 263 16.69 33.72 0.51
N GLU A 264 15.64 34.53 0.67
CA GLU A 264 15.55 35.91 0.21
C GLU A 264 15.89 36.87 1.36
N TYR A 265 16.70 37.88 1.07
CA TYR A 265 17.18 38.83 2.06
C TYR A 265 17.05 40.24 1.55
N ASP A 266 16.55 41.15 2.40
CA ASP A 266 16.62 42.57 2.16
C ASP A 266 18.01 43.11 2.48
N LEU A 267 18.70 43.63 1.48
CA LEU A 267 20.06 44.20 1.63
C LEU A 267 20.03 45.71 1.55
N VAL A 268 20.53 46.36 2.60
CA VAL A 268 20.68 47.83 2.63
C VAL A 268 22.13 48.18 2.90
N ILE A 269 22.72 48.99 2.00
CA ILE A 269 24.09 49.52 2.13
C ILE A 269 24.00 51.02 2.39
N LEU A 270 24.46 51.46 3.55
CA LEU A 270 24.51 52.88 3.91
C LEU A 270 25.94 53.36 3.95
N LYS A 271 26.23 54.46 3.18
CA LYS A 271 27.50 55.15 3.27
C LYS A 271 27.56 55.91 4.62
N THR A 272 28.60 55.74 5.38
CA THR A 272 28.85 56.55 6.56
C THR A 272 29.27 57.93 6.16
N ALA A 273 28.41 58.94 6.37
CA ALA A 273 28.80 60.33 6.13
C ALA A 273 29.75 60.79 7.25
N ILE A 274 31.02 61.10 6.91
CA ILE A 274 31.89 61.79 7.81
C ILE A 274 31.41 63.26 7.86
N ARG A 275 30.75 63.66 8.94
CA ARG A 275 30.59 65.10 9.23
C ARG A 275 31.97 65.66 9.59
N ASN A 276 32.63 66.32 8.65
CA ASN A 276 33.76 67.16 8.97
C ASN A 276 33.21 68.30 9.84
N GLY A 277 33.44 68.22 11.17
CA GLY A 277 33.16 69.33 12.05
C GLY A 277 34.07 70.49 11.70
N VAL A 278 33.47 71.53 11.13
CA VAL A 278 34.13 72.85 11.08
C VAL A 278 33.97 73.41 12.45
N SER A 279 35.05 73.41 13.26
CA SER A 279 35.17 74.27 14.45
C SER A 279 35.46 75.70 13.95
N MET A 280 34.57 76.65 14.23
CA MET A 280 34.89 78.06 14.24
C MET A 280 35.44 78.43 15.58
#